data_91824deb191f8af6f6760cdcc48967c4
#
_entry.id   91824deb191f8af6f6760cdcc48967c4
#
_cell.length_a   1.000
_cell.length_b   1.000
_cell.length_c   1.000
_cell.angle_alpha   90.00
_cell.angle_beta   90.00
_cell.angle_gamma   90.00
#
_symmetry.space_group_name_H-M   'P 1'
#
loop_
_entity.id
_entity.type
_entity.pdbx_description
1 polymer ?
#
loop_
_entity_poly.entity_id
_entity_poly.type
_entity_poly.pdbx_seq_one_letter_code
_entity_poly.pdbx_strand_id
1 'polypeptide(L)'
;VYMNLKKPPMGWNSYDYYDTTVNEEQVRGNADYMAAHLKEYGWEYVVVDIAWYSYEAGEQRERFQYVPFCHVEMDEYSRLLPCVKRFPSSADGKGFGPLADYVHGLGLKFGIHIMRGIPRQAAYQRTKILGTDKTANEIADAYSICGWNPDMYGVTPGVEGAQEYYDSCLLYTSD
;
A
#
# COMPACT_ATOMS: atom_id res chain seq x y z
N VAL A 1 1.91 1.79 20.27
CA VAL A 1 3.33 1.45 20.51
C VAL A 1 4.18 2.64 20.09
N TYR A 2 4.79 3.36 21.03
CA TYR A 2 5.74 4.42 20.70
C TYR A 2 7.05 3.76 20.24
N MET A 3 7.31 3.76 18.93
CA MET A 3 8.65 3.40 18.44
C MET A 3 9.65 4.47 18.86
N ASN A 4 10.51 4.13 19.80
CA ASN A 4 11.58 4.99 20.23
C ASN A 4 12.72 4.92 19.19
N LEU A 5 12.54 5.61 18.07
CA LEU A 5 13.53 5.67 17.00
C LEU A 5 14.74 6.47 17.50
N LYS A 6 15.85 5.80 17.72
CA LYS A 6 17.10 6.42 18.16
C LYS A 6 17.79 7.25 17.08
N LYS A 7 17.43 7.01 15.80
CA LYS A 7 17.94 7.70 14.61
C LYS A 7 16.88 7.71 13.52
N PRO A 8 16.92 8.64 12.54
CA PRO A 8 16.03 8.63 11.39
C PRO A 8 16.10 7.29 10.65
N PRO A 9 14.97 6.75 10.16
CA PRO A 9 14.96 5.56 9.33
C PRO A 9 15.68 5.85 8.00
N MET A 10 16.50 4.91 7.57
CA MET A 10 17.17 4.96 6.26
C MET A 10 16.72 3.76 5.43
N GLY A 11 16.35 4.01 4.19
CA GLY A 11 15.84 2.97 3.33
C GLY A 11 15.60 3.41 1.91
N TRP A 12 15.16 2.47 1.10
CA TRP A 12 14.73 2.67 -0.26
C TRP A 12 13.21 2.74 -0.33
N ASN A 13 12.69 3.69 -1.10
CA ASN A 13 11.29 3.82 -1.43
C ASN A 13 11.13 3.67 -2.95
N SER A 14 10.17 2.84 -3.37
CA SER A 14 10.00 2.52 -4.78
C SER A 14 9.58 3.71 -5.65
N TYR A 15 8.93 4.71 -5.05
CA TYR A 15 8.40 5.84 -5.79
C TYR A 15 9.48 6.69 -6.47
N ASP A 16 10.63 6.87 -5.81
CA ASP A 16 11.70 7.76 -6.30
C ASP A 16 12.23 7.40 -7.69
N TYR A 17 12.11 6.13 -8.08
CA TYR A 17 12.56 5.66 -9.40
C TYR A 17 11.45 5.04 -10.25
N TYR A 18 10.52 4.31 -9.64
CA TYR A 18 9.49 3.55 -10.37
C TYR A 18 8.13 4.24 -10.39
N ASP A 19 7.96 5.40 -9.76
CA ASP A 19 6.66 6.05 -9.58
C ASP A 19 5.64 5.05 -8.99
N THR A 20 4.55 4.82 -9.70
CA THR A 20 3.50 3.85 -9.34
C THR A 20 3.70 2.48 -9.96
N THR A 21 4.76 2.27 -10.78
CA THR A 21 4.87 1.13 -11.70
C THR A 21 5.63 -0.07 -11.12
N VAL A 22 6.23 0.05 -9.94
CA VAL A 22 7.06 -0.99 -9.32
C VAL A 22 6.36 -2.36 -9.31
N ASN A 23 7.13 -3.41 -9.55
CA ASN A 23 6.69 -4.80 -9.45
C ASN A 23 7.55 -5.60 -8.47
N GLU A 24 7.16 -6.85 -8.20
CA GLU A 24 7.83 -7.70 -7.23
C GLU A 24 9.30 -7.97 -7.55
N GLU A 25 9.62 -8.21 -8.82
CA GLU A 25 11.01 -8.47 -9.27
C GLU A 25 11.90 -7.27 -8.97
N GLN A 26 11.41 -6.07 -9.25
CA GLN A 26 12.13 -4.83 -8.98
C GLN A 26 12.32 -4.59 -7.48
N VAL A 27 11.32 -4.87 -6.65
CA VAL A 27 11.46 -4.77 -5.19
C VAL A 27 12.51 -5.74 -4.68
N ARG A 28 12.49 -7.01 -5.13
CA ARG A 28 13.49 -8.03 -4.75
C ARG A 28 14.89 -7.60 -5.16
N GLY A 29 15.08 -7.16 -6.41
CA GLY A 29 16.39 -6.73 -6.91
C GLY A 29 16.97 -5.54 -6.11
N ASN A 30 16.14 -4.56 -5.74
CA ASN A 30 16.58 -3.45 -4.89
C ASN A 30 16.88 -3.90 -3.46
N ALA A 31 16.10 -4.83 -2.91
CA ALA A 31 16.35 -5.41 -1.58
C ALA A 31 17.68 -6.18 -1.56
N ASP A 32 17.97 -6.98 -2.59
CA ASP A 32 19.23 -7.71 -2.73
C ASP A 32 20.43 -6.76 -2.77
N TYR A 33 20.32 -5.68 -3.57
CA TYR A 33 21.36 -4.67 -3.64
C TYR A 33 21.59 -3.97 -2.31
N MET A 34 20.51 -3.59 -1.63
CA MET A 34 20.58 -2.98 -0.29
C MET A 34 21.25 -3.91 0.72
N ALA A 35 20.86 -5.18 0.75
CA ALA A 35 21.43 -6.16 1.67
C ALA A 35 22.93 -6.34 1.44
N ALA A 36 23.38 -6.37 0.18
CA ALA A 36 24.75 -6.59 -0.18
C ALA A 36 25.66 -5.37 0.02
N HIS A 37 25.12 -4.14 -0.13
CA HIS A 37 25.96 -2.95 -0.27
C HIS A 37 25.66 -1.80 0.68
N LEU A 38 24.45 -1.72 1.24
CA LEU A 38 24.01 -0.56 2.00
C LEU A 38 23.63 -0.87 3.45
N LYS A 39 23.30 -2.12 3.75
CA LYS A 39 22.82 -2.55 5.07
C LYS A 39 23.86 -2.26 6.17
N GLU A 40 25.14 -2.48 5.92
CA GLU A 40 26.23 -2.20 6.87
C GLU A 40 26.30 -0.71 7.29
N TYR A 41 25.79 0.19 6.43
CA TYR A 41 25.72 1.62 6.69
C TYR A 41 24.39 2.07 7.34
N GLY A 42 23.51 1.11 7.68
CA GLY A 42 22.25 1.38 8.38
C GLY A 42 21.05 1.61 7.47
N TRP A 43 21.14 1.28 6.17
CA TRP A 43 20.01 1.25 5.27
C TRP A 43 19.23 -0.05 5.48
N GLU A 44 18.06 0.05 6.11
CA GLU A 44 17.34 -1.12 6.62
C GLU A 44 15.93 -1.29 6.05
N TYR A 45 15.33 -0.23 5.51
CA TYR A 45 13.92 -0.23 5.12
C TYR A 45 13.76 -0.36 3.60
N VAL A 46 12.92 -1.31 3.18
CA VAL A 46 12.46 -1.48 1.79
C VAL A 46 10.97 -1.16 1.78
N VAL A 47 10.58 -0.08 1.10
CA VAL A 47 9.20 0.42 1.11
C VAL A 47 8.61 0.37 -0.30
N VAL A 48 7.49 -0.31 -0.43
CA VAL A 48 6.64 -0.25 -1.63
C VAL A 48 5.67 0.92 -1.48
N ASP A 49 5.83 1.92 -2.34
CA ASP A 49 5.00 3.12 -2.33
C ASP A 49 3.63 2.89 -2.99
N ILE A 50 2.87 3.94 -3.16
CA ILE A 50 1.47 3.95 -3.57
C ILE A 50 1.17 3.12 -4.83
N ALA A 51 -0.12 2.88 -5.05
CA ALA A 51 -0.67 2.21 -6.24
C ALA A 51 -0.23 0.75 -6.43
N TRP A 52 0.37 0.10 -5.42
CA TRP A 52 0.66 -1.34 -5.46
C TRP A 52 -0.60 -2.21 -5.66
N TYR A 53 -1.76 -1.66 -5.34
CA TYR A 53 -3.08 -2.25 -5.50
C TYR A 53 -3.71 -1.98 -6.87
N SER A 54 -3.11 -1.13 -7.68
CA SER A 54 -3.69 -0.74 -8.97
C SER A 54 -3.39 -1.77 -10.05
N TYR A 55 -4.41 -2.16 -10.81
CA TYR A 55 -4.27 -3.13 -11.89
C TYR A 55 -3.45 -2.57 -13.05
N GLU A 56 -3.70 -1.31 -13.40
CA GLU A 56 -2.92 -0.56 -14.38
C GLU A 56 -2.26 0.63 -13.69
N ALA A 57 -0.99 0.51 -13.41
CA ALA A 57 -0.21 1.54 -12.73
C ALA A 57 0.53 2.49 -13.69
N GLY A 58 0.32 2.32 -15.00
CA GLY A 58 1.07 3.00 -16.04
C GLY A 58 2.37 2.28 -16.40
N GLU A 59 3.20 2.97 -17.17
CA GLU A 59 4.54 2.50 -17.56
C GLU A 59 5.57 3.47 -17.01
N GLN A 60 6.73 2.94 -16.61
CA GLN A 60 7.85 3.76 -16.20
C GLN A 60 8.32 4.62 -17.38
N ARG A 61 8.44 5.92 -17.15
CA ARG A 61 8.86 6.92 -18.17
C ARG A 61 9.85 7.90 -17.55
N GLU A 62 10.44 8.75 -18.40
CA GLU A 62 11.33 9.85 -17.96
C GLU A 62 10.62 10.92 -17.12
N ARG A 63 9.29 10.96 -17.17
CA ARG A 63 8.46 11.89 -16.40
C ARG A 63 7.45 11.10 -15.58
N PHE A 64 7.16 11.61 -14.39
CA PHE A 64 6.10 11.11 -13.52
C PHE A 64 4.82 10.81 -14.31
N GLN A 65 4.27 9.64 -14.09
CA GLN A 65 3.02 9.21 -14.66
C GLN A 65 2.14 8.59 -13.59
N TYR A 66 0.94 9.05 -13.51
CA TYR A 66 -0.12 8.51 -12.69
C TYR A 66 -1.34 8.21 -13.57
N VAL A 67 -1.89 7.02 -13.44
CA VAL A 67 -3.11 6.59 -14.15
C VAL A 67 -4.29 6.73 -13.20
N PRO A 68 -5.10 7.80 -13.30
CA PRO A 68 -6.25 8.00 -12.42
C PRO A 68 -7.38 7.02 -12.77
N PHE A 69 -8.21 6.73 -11.77
CA PHE A 69 -9.43 5.92 -11.92
C PHE A 69 -9.18 4.50 -12.42
N CYS A 70 -8.00 3.95 -12.22
CA CYS A 70 -7.77 2.57 -12.57
C CYS A 70 -8.49 1.64 -11.57
N HIS A 71 -8.74 0.39 -12.03
CA HIS A 71 -9.26 -0.64 -11.16
C HIS A 71 -8.27 -0.93 -10.02
N VAL A 72 -8.77 -0.99 -8.79
CA VAL A 72 -7.98 -1.36 -7.63
C VAL A 72 -8.35 -2.75 -7.14
N GLU A 73 -7.36 -3.54 -6.79
CA GLU A 73 -7.54 -4.83 -6.13
C GLU A 73 -7.93 -4.58 -4.66
N MET A 74 -9.04 -5.14 -4.25
CA MET A 74 -9.52 -5.03 -2.88
C MET A 74 -10.38 -6.24 -2.51
N ASP A 75 -10.52 -6.49 -1.22
CA ASP A 75 -11.40 -7.53 -0.72
C ASP A 75 -12.84 -7.01 -0.47
N GLU A 76 -13.70 -7.90 0.01
CA GLU A 76 -15.10 -7.60 0.32
C GLU A 76 -15.29 -6.59 1.47
N TYR A 77 -14.23 -6.31 2.23
CA TYR A 77 -14.20 -5.36 3.35
C TYR A 77 -13.51 -4.05 2.98
N SER A 78 -13.41 -3.72 1.70
CA SER A 78 -12.78 -2.47 1.22
C SER A 78 -11.27 -2.38 1.44
N ARG A 79 -10.60 -3.45 1.90
CA ARG A 79 -9.17 -3.46 2.14
C ARG A 79 -8.41 -3.66 0.83
N LEU A 80 -7.40 -2.85 0.59
CA LEU A 80 -6.58 -2.94 -0.61
C LEU A 80 -5.72 -4.21 -0.60
N LEU A 81 -5.63 -4.88 -1.75
CA LEU A 81 -4.82 -6.07 -1.96
C LEU A 81 -3.73 -5.78 -3.00
N PRO A 82 -2.54 -6.40 -2.88
CA PRO A 82 -1.52 -6.27 -3.91
C PRO A 82 -2.02 -6.82 -5.26
N CYS A 83 -1.80 -6.06 -6.33
CA CYS A 83 -2.14 -6.51 -7.66
C CYS A 83 -1.31 -7.74 -8.05
N VAL A 84 -1.93 -8.90 -8.18
CA VAL A 84 -1.27 -10.19 -8.46
C VAL A 84 -0.44 -10.17 -9.75
N LYS A 85 -0.88 -9.39 -10.76
CA LYS A 85 -0.12 -9.23 -12.01
C LYS A 85 1.27 -8.62 -11.77
N ARG A 86 1.39 -7.74 -10.79
CA ARG A 86 2.64 -7.03 -10.47
C ARG A 86 3.39 -7.67 -9.31
N PHE A 87 2.65 -8.28 -8.38
CA PHE A 87 3.17 -8.97 -7.20
C PHE A 87 2.65 -10.41 -7.16
N PRO A 88 3.18 -11.29 -8.03
CA PRO A 88 2.61 -12.63 -8.21
C PRO A 88 2.68 -13.51 -6.96
N SER A 89 3.59 -13.26 -6.05
CA SER A 89 3.65 -14.01 -4.79
C SER A 89 2.48 -13.71 -3.84
N SER A 90 1.73 -12.62 -4.09
CA SER A 90 0.55 -12.23 -3.30
C SER A 90 -0.70 -13.06 -3.62
N ALA A 91 -0.66 -13.91 -4.65
CA ALA A 91 -1.78 -14.74 -5.05
C ALA A 91 -2.33 -15.59 -3.90
N ASP A 92 -3.57 -16.06 -4.07
CA ASP A 92 -4.27 -16.91 -3.09
C ASP A 92 -4.46 -16.27 -1.70
N GLY A 93 -4.61 -14.94 -1.68
CA GLY A 93 -4.85 -14.20 -0.44
C GLY A 93 -3.63 -14.02 0.47
N LYS A 94 -2.42 -14.31 -0.03
CA LYS A 94 -1.18 -14.20 0.76
C LYS A 94 -0.73 -12.76 1.02
N GLY A 95 -1.32 -11.78 0.31
CA GLY A 95 -0.92 -10.38 0.45
C GLY A 95 0.57 -10.17 0.19
N PHE A 96 1.19 -9.26 0.93
CA PHE A 96 2.63 -9.04 0.86
C PHE A 96 3.46 -10.02 1.71
N GLY A 97 2.84 -10.99 2.41
CA GLY A 97 3.55 -11.93 3.29
C GLY A 97 4.80 -12.55 2.64
N PRO A 98 4.70 -13.20 1.47
CA PRO A 98 5.88 -13.85 0.85
C PRO A 98 6.99 -12.86 0.44
N LEU A 99 6.63 -11.64 0.03
CA LEU A 99 7.62 -10.61 -0.29
C LEU A 99 8.27 -10.03 0.98
N ALA A 100 7.47 -9.83 2.03
CA ALA A 100 7.96 -9.39 3.33
C ALA A 100 8.92 -10.42 3.93
N ASP A 101 8.57 -11.70 3.91
CA ASP A 101 9.44 -12.80 4.36
C ASP A 101 10.77 -12.83 3.60
N TYR A 102 10.74 -12.60 2.29
CA TYR A 102 11.96 -12.50 1.49
C TYR A 102 12.85 -11.35 1.97
N VAL A 103 12.30 -10.16 2.13
CA VAL A 103 13.04 -8.98 2.59
C VAL A 103 13.57 -9.18 4.02
N HIS A 104 12.76 -9.76 4.90
CA HIS A 104 13.18 -10.12 6.26
C HIS A 104 14.29 -11.16 6.26
N GLY A 105 14.25 -12.14 5.35
CA GLY A 105 15.31 -13.12 5.16
C GLY A 105 16.68 -12.51 4.81
N LEU A 106 16.69 -11.35 4.17
CA LEU A 106 17.90 -10.54 3.92
C LEU A 106 18.35 -9.73 5.15
N GLY A 107 17.56 -9.76 6.23
CA GLY A 107 17.76 -8.97 7.45
C GLY A 107 17.44 -7.49 7.26
N LEU A 108 16.55 -7.18 6.33
CA LEU A 108 15.98 -5.86 6.08
C LEU A 108 14.57 -5.79 6.66
N LYS A 109 13.98 -4.61 6.66
CA LYS A 109 12.60 -4.35 7.11
C LYS A 109 11.74 -4.02 5.91
N PHE A 110 10.57 -4.64 5.82
CA PHE A 110 9.60 -4.38 4.76
C PHE A 110 8.56 -3.36 5.22
N GLY A 111 8.14 -2.48 4.33
CA GLY A 111 7.08 -1.51 4.57
C GLY A 111 6.27 -1.22 3.31
N ILE A 112 5.07 -0.70 3.53
CA ILE A 112 4.19 -0.23 2.46
C ILE A 112 3.72 1.18 2.77
N HIS A 113 3.46 1.95 1.73
CA HIS A 113 2.77 3.22 1.83
C HIS A 113 1.26 3.00 1.63
N ILE A 114 0.45 3.65 2.45
CA ILE A 114 -1.00 3.62 2.37
C ILE A 114 -1.49 5.02 2.03
N MET A 115 -2.28 5.14 0.95
CA MET A 115 -2.98 6.39 0.68
C MET A 115 -4.03 6.65 1.76
N ARG A 116 -4.17 7.92 2.16
CA ARG A 116 -5.26 8.31 3.04
C ARG A 116 -6.61 8.13 2.35
N GLY A 117 -7.62 7.75 3.10
CA GLY A 117 -8.98 7.66 2.59
C GLY A 117 -9.38 6.24 2.23
N ILE A 118 -10.49 6.13 1.53
CA ILE A 118 -11.10 4.87 1.11
C ILE A 118 -11.25 4.87 -0.42
N PRO A 119 -11.05 3.74 -1.11
CA PRO A 119 -11.18 3.68 -2.56
C PRO A 119 -12.57 4.14 -3.03
N ARG A 120 -12.60 5.00 -4.03
CA ARG A 120 -13.85 5.39 -4.70
C ARG A 120 -14.60 4.17 -5.23
N GLN A 121 -13.86 3.16 -5.69
CA GLN A 121 -14.41 1.88 -6.12
C GLN A 121 -15.17 1.20 -4.98
N ALA A 122 -14.62 1.16 -3.76
CA ALA A 122 -15.27 0.61 -2.59
C ALA A 122 -16.57 1.35 -2.26
N ALA A 123 -16.53 2.68 -2.25
CA ALA A 123 -17.71 3.50 -2.01
C ALA A 123 -18.81 3.29 -3.08
N TYR A 124 -18.41 3.19 -4.35
CA TYR A 124 -19.34 2.90 -5.44
C TYR A 124 -19.98 1.50 -5.33
N GLN A 125 -19.18 0.50 -5.01
CA GLN A 125 -19.63 -0.90 -4.86
C GLN A 125 -20.33 -1.17 -3.52
N ARG A 126 -20.29 -0.21 -2.58
CA ARG A 126 -20.84 -0.34 -1.24
C ARG A 126 -20.30 -1.57 -0.50
N THR A 127 -18.98 -1.80 -0.63
CA THR A 127 -18.34 -2.90 0.07
C THR A 127 -18.42 -2.71 1.59
N LYS A 128 -18.36 -3.79 2.33
CA LYS A 128 -18.52 -3.77 3.79
C LYS A 128 -17.31 -3.14 4.50
N ILE A 129 -17.54 -2.75 5.74
CA ILE A 129 -16.45 -2.40 6.68
C ILE A 129 -16.38 -3.49 7.73
N LEU A 130 -15.23 -4.12 7.86
CA LEU A 130 -15.05 -5.26 8.78
C LEU A 130 -15.35 -4.86 10.22
N GLY A 131 -16.13 -5.69 10.90
CA GLY A 131 -16.49 -5.48 12.32
C GLY A 131 -17.65 -4.52 12.56
N THR A 132 -18.33 -4.04 11.50
CA THR A 132 -19.47 -3.15 11.58
C THR A 132 -20.59 -3.54 10.62
N ASP A 133 -21.75 -2.93 10.75
CA ASP A 133 -22.85 -3.02 9.77
C ASP A 133 -22.74 -1.95 8.65
N LYS A 134 -21.65 -1.17 8.66
CA LYS A 134 -21.42 -0.08 7.71
C LYS A 134 -20.84 -0.55 6.39
N THR A 135 -21.09 0.27 5.37
CA THR A 135 -20.51 0.11 4.04
C THR A 135 -19.64 1.32 3.68
N ALA A 136 -18.73 1.13 2.72
CA ALA A 136 -17.73 2.12 2.34
C ALA A 136 -18.31 3.49 1.98
N ASN A 137 -19.48 3.54 1.33
CA ASN A 137 -20.14 4.81 0.98
C ASN A 137 -20.70 5.58 2.19
N GLU A 138 -20.95 4.92 3.32
CA GLU A 138 -21.46 5.58 4.53
C GLU A 138 -20.36 6.29 5.32
N ILE A 139 -19.10 5.86 5.15
CA ILE A 139 -17.94 6.47 5.80
C ILE A 139 -17.14 7.38 4.87
N ALA A 140 -17.35 7.27 3.53
CA ALA A 140 -16.64 8.06 2.54
C ALA A 140 -17.11 9.52 2.54
N ASP A 141 -16.15 10.45 2.45
CA ASP A 141 -16.39 11.86 2.19
C ASP A 141 -16.01 12.20 0.75
N ALA A 142 -17.02 12.28 -0.12
CA ALA A 142 -16.85 12.57 -1.53
C ALA A 142 -16.35 14.00 -1.81
N TYR A 143 -16.44 14.91 -0.85
CA TYR A 143 -15.94 16.29 -0.96
C TYR A 143 -14.49 16.43 -0.49
N SER A 144 -13.96 15.42 0.19
CA SER A 144 -12.56 15.35 0.63
C SER A 144 -11.80 14.37 -0.26
N ILE A 145 -11.20 14.89 -1.32
CA ILE A 145 -10.39 14.10 -2.26
C ILE A 145 -8.94 14.59 -2.26
N CYS A 146 -8.03 13.71 -2.64
CA CYS A 146 -6.66 14.11 -2.92
C CYS A 146 -6.59 14.68 -4.34
N GLY A 147 -6.16 15.94 -4.49
CA GLY A 147 -6.20 16.63 -5.80
C GLY A 147 -5.30 16.00 -6.87
N TRP A 148 -4.21 15.36 -6.47
CA TRP A 148 -3.28 14.69 -7.38
C TRP A 148 -3.54 13.17 -7.50
N ASN A 149 -4.28 12.58 -6.57
CA ASN A 149 -4.70 11.17 -6.61
C ASN A 149 -6.19 11.07 -6.27
N PRO A 150 -7.08 11.24 -7.26
CA PRO A 150 -8.52 11.27 -7.05
C PRO A 150 -9.17 9.89 -6.86
N ASP A 151 -8.39 8.81 -6.81
CA ASP A 151 -8.90 7.44 -6.66
C ASP A 151 -9.43 7.15 -5.25
N MET A 152 -9.08 8.03 -4.29
CA MET A 152 -9.52 7.91 -2.91
C MET A 152 -10.47 9.05 -2.54
N TYR A 153 -11.56 8.72 -1.86
CA TYR A 153 -12.33 9.67 -1.07
C TYR A 153 -11.72 9.82 0.32
N GLY A 154 -11.92 10.96 0.97
CA GLY A 154 -11.68 11.06 2.40
C GLY A 154 -12.56 10.08 3.18
N VAL A 155 -12.19 9.84 4.43
CA VAL A 155 -13.04 9.14 5.40
C VAL A 155 -13.54 10.16 6.41
N THR A 156 -14.85 10.18 6.68
CA THR A 156 -15.45 11.11 7.63
C THR A 156 -15.04 10.75 9.06
N PRO A 157 -14.30 11.61 9.76
CA PRO A 157 -13.85 11.29 11.11
C PRO A 157 -15.01 11.13 12.10
N GLY A 158 -14.90 10.19 13.02
CA GLY A 158 -15.84 10.02 14.13
C GLY A 158 -17.17 9.35 13.78
N VAL A 159 -17.38 8.95 12.50
CA VAL A 159 -18.51 8.09 12.16
C VAL A 159 -18.15 6.63 12.43
N GLU A 160 -19.15 5.83 12.80
CA GLU A 160 -19.00 4.39 12.96
C GLU A 160 -18.51 3.75 11.66
N GLY A 161 -17.51 2.89 11.75
CA GLY A 161 -16.85 2.24 10.62
C GLY A 161 -15.58 2.96 10.13
N ALA A 162 -15.37 4.23 10.48
CA ALA A 162 -14.22 5.00 10.01
C ALA A 162 -12.90 4.49 10.63
N GLN A 163 -12.87 4.30 11.94
CA GLN A 163 -11.68 3.78 12.62
C GLN A 163 -11.50 2.30 12.34
N GLU A 164 -12.58 1.53 12.35
CA GLU A 164 -12.58 0.08 12.06
C GLU A 164 -12.02 -0.21 10.67
N TYR A 165 -12.32 0.65 9.67
CA TYR A 165 -11.72 0.52 8.34
C TYR A 165 -10.20 0.59 8.41
N TYR A 166 -9.64 1.64 9.03
CA TYR A 166 -8.20 1.80 9.13
C TYR A 166 -7.55 0.70 9.98
N ASP A 167 -8.16 0.34 11.09
CA ASP A 167 -7.63 -0.73 11.97
C ASP A 167 -7.57 -2.06 11.22
N SER A 168 -8.60 -2.40 10.44
CA SER A 168 -8.62 -3.63 9.64
C SER A 168 -7.56 -3.65 8.54
N CYS A 169 -7.26 -2.51 7.91
CA CYS A 169 -6.20 -2.41 6.92
C CYS A 169 -4.81 -2.60 7.54
N LEU A 170 -4.58 -1.99 8.72
CA LEU A 170 -3.29 -2.05 9.41
C LEU A 170 -2.99 -3.45 9.96
N LEU A 171 -3.99 -4.13 10.52
CA LEU A 171 -3.83 -5.50 11.03
C LEU A 171 -3.49 -6.50 9.91
N TYR A 172 -3.99 -6.27 8.70
CA TYR A 172 -3.71 -7.13 7.55
C TYR A 172 -2.29 -6.97 7.00
N THR A 173 -1.64 -5.85 7.28
CA THR A 173 -0.33 -5.48 6.73
C THR A 173 0.81 -5.55 7.73
N SER A 174 0.54 -5.83 8.99
CA SER A 174 1.50 -5.74 10.11
C SER A 174 1.97 -7.06 10.71
N ASP A 175 1.55 -8.19 10.16
CA ASP A 175 2.00 -9.53 10.61
C ASP A 175 3.30 -9.97 9.93
#